data_a4a04471b26351bd9129ce494c7ae92c
#
_entry.id   a4a04471b26351bd9129ce494c7ae92c
#
_cell.length_a   1.000
_cell.length_b   1.000
_cell.length_c   1.000
_cell.angle_alpha   90.00
_cell.angle_beta   90.00
_cell.angle_gamma   90.00
#
_symmetry.space_group_name_H-M   'P 1'
#
loop_
_entity.id
_entity.type
_entity.pdbx_description
1 polymer ?
#
loop_
_entity_poly.entity_id
_entity_poly.type
_entity_poly.pdbx_seq_one_letter_code
_entity_poly.pdbx_strand_id
1 'polypeptide(L)'
;LSTVLTVGRFSLTVMLFTLATCFGLGALIGKALGLNWKTSSLINAGTGICGGSAIAAIAPVIEATDMDIAYGLSATFLFDTVMIVVFPLLGRAMGLSDAAFGLWAGTAVNDTSSVVATGYAFSEAAGDFATMVKLTRTLAIIPAVLVFAAIQLHLKKKAQTNAPGVKVRLSKIFPWFILGFLAMSALTNLGLIPAAAASVLK
;
A
#
# COMPACT_ATOMS: atom_id res chain seq x y z
N LEU A 1 15.62 -19.84 6.81
CA LEU A 1 14.47 -19.52 7.66
C LEU A 1 14.82 -18.43 8.70
N SER A 2 15.98 -18.50 9.39
CA SER A 2 16.40 -17.49 10.37
C SER A 2 16.56 -16.10 9.75
N THR A 3 17.19 -16.00 8.59
CA THR A 3 17.38 -14.74 7.86
C THR A 3 16.05 -14.11 7.44
N VAL A 4 15.12 -14.93 6.94
CA VAL A 4 13.77 -14.46 6.55
C VAL A 4 12.99 -13.94 7.76
N LEU A 5 13.11 -14.61 8.91
CA LEU A 5 12.46 -14.17 10.15
C LEU A 5 13.07 -12.87 10.69
N THR A 6 14.39 -12.71 10.62
CA THR A 6 15.08 -11.49 11.09
C THR A 6 14.76 -10.30 10.19
N VAL A 7 14.84 -10.49 8.87
CA VAL A 7 14.45 -9.47 7.88
C VAL A 7 12.98 -9.12 8.02
N GLY A 8 12.11 -10.13 8.20
CA GLY A 8 10.68 -9.92 8.40
C GLY A 8 10.35 -9.09 9.64
N ARG A 9 10.98 -9.37 10.77
CA ARG A 9 10.78 -8.58 12.02
C ARG A 9 11.25 -7.15 11.87
N PHE A 10 12.41 -6.94 11.27
CA PHE A 10 12.94 -5.58 11.02
C PHE A 10 12.07 -4.82 10.04
N SER A 11 11.67 -5.44 8.94
CA SER A 11 10.75 -4.87 7.95
C SER A 11 9.39 -4.51 8.55
N LEU A 12 8.84 -5.35 9.44
CA LEU A 12 7.58 -5.06 10.14
C LEU A 12 7.68 -3.81 11.03
N THR A 13 8.77 -3.66 11.78
CA THR A 13 8.98 -2.48 12.62
C THR A 13 9.07 -1.20 11.78
N VAL A 14 9.87 -1.23 10.71
CA VAL A 14 9.99 -0.11 9.78
C VAL A 14 8.65 0.18 9.10
N MET A 15 7.90 -0.87 8.71
CA MET A 15 6.58 -0.74 8.12
C MET A 15 5.59 -0.03 9.06
N LEU A 16 5.51 -0.46 10.32
CA LEU A 16 4.61 0.17 11.29
C LEU A 16 4.95 1.64 11.52
N PHE A 17 6.23 1.96 11.64
CA PHE A 17 6.70 3.33 11.78
C PHE A 17 6.36 4.18 10.54
N THR A 18 6.64 3.67 9.34
CA THR A 18 6.33 4.39 8.08
C THR A 18 4.83 4.57 7.88
N LEU A 19 4.01 3.57 8.20
CA LEU A 19 2.55 3.68 8.14
C LEU A 19 2.03 4.73 9.12
N ALA A 20 2.47 4.69 10.38
CA ALA A 20 2.09 5.67 11.39
C ALA A 20 2.47 7.11 10.96
N THR A 21 3.67 7.27 10.39
CA THR A 21 4.15 8.56 9.86
C THR A 21 3.32 9.00 8.64
N CYS A 22 3.11 8.13 7.65
CA CYS A 22 2.35 8.45 6.45
C CYS A 22 0.90 8.83 6.78
N PHE A 23 0.22 8.06 7.60
CA PHE A 23 -1.17 8.37 7.96
C PHE A 23 -1.27 9.53 8.97
N GLY A 24 -0.36 9.63 9.94
CA GLY A 24 -0.35 10.70 10.93
C GLY A 24 0.04 12.05 10.33
N LEU A 25 1.28 12.17 9.85
CA LEU A 25 1.75 13.43 9.24
C LEU A 25 1.04 13.74 7.92
N GLY A 26 0.74 12.73 7.11
CA GLY A 26 0.03 12.92 5.86
C GLY A 26 -1.38 13.47 6.07
N ALA A 27 -2.11 13.02 7.09
CA ALA A 27 -3.42 13.60 7.42
C ALA A 27 -3.30 15.05 7.92
N LEU A 28 -2.27 15.38 8.70
CA LEU A 28 -2.02 16.76 9.16
C LEU A 28 -1.68 17.68 7.98
N ILE A 29 -0.78 17.25 7.10
CA ILE A 29 -0.39 18.00 5.90
C ILE A 29 -1.59 18.15 4.96
N GLY A 30 -2.35 17.09 4.72
CA GLY A 30 -3.56 17.13 3.89
C GLY A 30 -4.57 18.16 4.42
N LYS A 31 -4.78 18.18 5.75
CA LYS A 31 -5.64 19.17 6.39
C LYS A 31 -5.09 20.59 6.26
N ALA A 32 -3.78 20.78 6.44
CA ALA A 32 -3.13 22.09 6.29
C ALA A 32 -3.23 22.64 4.87
N LEU A 33 -3.19 21.75 3.87
CA LEU A 33 -3.34 22.08 2.45
C LEU A 33 -4.81 22.19 2.00
N GLY A 34 -5.77 22.00 2.90
CA GLY A 34 -7.20 22.07 2.59
C GLY A 34 -7.70 20.91 1.71
N LEU A 35 -6.99 19.80 1.65
CA LEU A 35 -7.41 18.63 0.87
C LEU A 35 -8.63 17.95 1.49
N ASN A 36 -9.53 17.45 0.64
CA ASN A 36 -10.58 16.55 1.07
C ASN A 36 -9.98 15.33 1.78
N TRP A 37 -10.60 14.90 2.88
CA TRP A 37 -10.14 13.77 3.67
C TRP A 37 -9.98 12.48 2.85
N LYS A 38 -10.83 12.27 1.84
CA LYS A 38 -10.76 11.10 0.93
C LYS A 38 -9.50 11.14 0.06
N THR A 39 -9.27 12.27 -0.61
CA THR A 39 -8.06 12.49 -1.42
C THR A 39 -6.79 12.33 -0.57
N SER A 40 -6.75 12.97 0.60
CA SER A 40 -5.63 12.85 1.54
C SER A 40 -5.41 11.40 1.99
N SER A 41 -6.50 10.67 2.31
CA SER A 41 -6.40 9.27 2.72
C SER A 41 -5.89 8.37 1.61
N LEU A 42 -6.29 8.60 0.35
CA LEU A 42 -5.81 7.83 -0.80
C LEU A 42 -4.32 8.10 -1.08
N ILE A 43 -3.88 9.36 -1.03
CA ILE A 43 -2.46 9.70 -1.16
C ILE A 43 -1.64 9.04 -0.04
N ASN A 44 -2.10 9.13 1.20
CA ASN A 44 -1.43 8.54 2.35
C ASN A 44 -1.35 7.01 2.24
N ALA A 45 -2.42 6.36 1.79
CA ALA A 45 -2.45 4.92 1.59
C ALA A 45 -1.55 4.48 0.43
N GLY A 46 -1.57 5.21 -0.68
CA GLY A 46 -0.67 4.97 -1.81
C GLY A 46 0.79 5.08 -1.40
N THR A 47 1.15 6.19 -0.76
CA THR A 47 2.52 6.43 -0.25
C THR A 47 2.89 5.45 0.87
N GLY A 48 1.97 5.19 1.79
CA GLY A 48 2.21 4.36 2.99
C GLY A 48 2.27 2.87 2.70
N ILE A 49 1.61 2.34 1.69
CA ILE A 49 1.48 0.88 1.47
C ILE A 49 2.13 0.44 0.16
N CYS A 50 1.42 0.56 -0.98
CA CYS A 50 1.88 0.01 -2.26
C CYS A 50 1.34 0.74 -3.50
N GLY A 51 1.29 2.06 -3.44
CA GLY A 51 0.90 2.88 -4.59
C GLY A 51 -0.53 2.67 -5.03
N GLY A 52 -0.70 2.44 -6.32
CA GLY A 52 -2.00 2.30 -6.97
C GLY A 52 -2.87 1.18 -6.41
N SER A 53 -2.28 0.06 -6.00
CA SER A 53 -3.03 -1.09 -5.44
C SER A 53 -3.74 -0.73 -4.13
N ALA A 54 -3.10 0.03 -3.24
CA ALA A 54 -3.71 0.51 -2.00
C ALA A 54 -4.84 1.50 -2.28
N ILE A 55 -4.64 2.40 -3.25
CA ILE A 55 -5.66 3.36 -3.68
C ILE A 55 -6.88 2.61 -4.23
N ALA A 56 -6.68 1.65 -5.15
CA ALA A 56 -7.74 0.87 -5.73
C ALA A 56 -8.54 0.05 -4.69
N ALA A 57 -7.85 -0.44 -3.65
CA ALA A 57 -8.48 -1.20 -2.59
C ALA A 57 -9.32 -0.33 -1.62
N ILE A 58 -8.83 0.87 -1.30
CA ILE A 58 -9.45 1.75 -0.30
C ILE A 58 -10.51 2.66 -0.92
N ALA A 59 -10.34 3.11 -2.17
CA ALA A 59 -11.25 4.03 -2.83
C ALA A 59 -12.73 3.63 -2.78
N PRO A 60 -13.12 2.38 -3.13
CA PRO A 60 -14.52 1.96 -3.04
C PRO A 60 -15.03 1.90 -1.60
N VAL A 61 -14.15 1.63 -0.63
CA VAL A 61 -14.51 1.50 0.78
C VAL A 61 -14.89 2.85 1.39
N ILE A 62 -14.16 3.90 1.02
CA ILE A 62 -14.45 5.28 1.49
C ILE A 62 -15.38 6.03 0.54
N GLU A 63 -15.86 5.36 -0.52
CA GLU A 63 -16.70 5.98 -1.57
C GLU A 63 -16.02 7.23 -2.15
N ALA A 64 -14.75 7.09 -2.53
CA ALA A 64 -13.99 8.15 -3.17
C ALA A 64 -14.55 8.45 -4.57
N THR A 65 -14.44 9.70 -4.99
CA THR A 65 -14.80 10.10 -6.35
C THR A 65 -13.66 9.75 -7.33
N ASP A 66 -13.98 9.70 -8.62
CA ASP A 66 -12.96 9.47 -9.65
C ASP A 66 -11.85 10.52 -9.62
N MET A 67 -12.18 11.75 -9.23
CA MET A 67 -11.20 12.82 -9.04
C MET A 67 -10.27 12.56 -7.86
N ASP A 68 -10.79 12.08 -6.72
CA ASP A 68 -9.96 11.70 -5.56
C ASP A 68 -8.97 10.59 -5.95
N ILE A 69 -9.46 9.59 -6.72
CA ILE A 69 -8.64 8.48 -7.21
C ILE A 69 -7.57 8.99 -8.18
N ALA A 70 -7.95 9.83 -9.14
CA ALA A 70 -7.03 10.39 -10.12
C ALA A 70 -5.92 11.21 -9.46
N TYR A 71 -6.24 12.05 -8.49
CA TYR A 71 -5.23 12.81 -7.73
C TYR A 71 -4.31 11.89 -6.94
N GLY A 72 -4.86 10.87 -6.27
CA GLY A 72 -4.08 9.91 -5.52
C GLY A 72 -3.09 9.14 -6.39
N LEU A 73 -3.57 8.61 -7.53
CA LEU A 73 -2.74 7.89 -8.49
C LEU A 73 -1.67 8.79 -9.13
N SER A 74 -2.06 9.99 -9.57
CA SER A 74 -1.13 10.94 -10.20
C SER A 74 -0.01 11.34 -9.26
N ALA A 75 -0.32 11.62 -8.00
CA ALA A 75 0.68 11.95 -7.00
C ALA A 75 1.67 10.79 -6.78
N THR A 76 1.18 9.57 -6.56
CA THR A 76 2.04 8.42 -6.30
C THR A 76 2.92 8.08 -7.51
N PHE A 77 2.36 8.04 -8.73
CA PHE A 77 3.13 7.71 -9.94
C PHE A 77 4.14 8.79 -10.32
N LEU A 78 3.82 10.06 -10.11
CA LEU A 78 4.77 11.15 -10.36
C LEU A 78 6.02 11.00 -9.48
N PHE A 79 5.82 10.78 -8.17
CA PHE A 79 6.94 10.56 -7.25
C PHE A 79 7.70 9.28 -7.58
N ASP A 80 7.02 8.20 -7.92
CA ASP A 80 7.67 6.95 -8.29
C ASP A 80 8.56 7.11 -9.53
N THR A 81 8.10 7.83 -10.54
CA THR A 81 8.91 8.11 -11.75
C THR A 81 10.20 8.84 -11.39
N VAL A 82 10.14 9.81 -10.49
CA VAL A 82 11.32 10.52 -10.01
C VAL A 82 12.23 9.59 -9.19
N MET A 83 11.65 8.78 -8.31
CA MET A 83 12.42 7.89 -7.42
C MET A 83 13.17 6.79 -8.18
N ILE A 84 12.60 6.24 -9.26
CA ILE A 84 13.26 5.23 -10.11
C ILE A 84 14.60 5.75 -10.63
N VAL A 85 14.69 7.01 -10.96
CA VAL A 85 15.92 7.62 -11.53
C VAL A 85 16.83 8.12 -10.41
N VAL A 86 16.28 8.86 -9.45
CA VAL A 86 17.07 9.60 -8.45
C VAL A 86 17.66 8.66 -7.38
N PHE A 87 16.92 7.65 -6.94
CA PHE A 87 17.36 6.78 -5.83
C PHE A 87 18.62 5.97 -6.14
N PRO A 88 18.74 5.28 -7.29
CA PRO A 88 19.97 4.56 -7.61
C PRO A 88 21.20 5.46 -7.69
N LEU A 89 21.03 6.69 -8.20
CA LEU A 89 22.10 7.68 -8.26
C LEU A 89 22.54 8.14 -6.87
N LEU A 90 21.58 8.49 -6.02
CA LEU A 90 21.85 8.87 -4.63
C LEU A 90 22.42 7.71 -3.82
N GLY A 91 21.89 6.50 -3.97
CA GLY A 91 22.38 5.32 -3.28
C GLY A 91 23.85 5.03 -3.59
N ARG A 92 24.25 5.16 -4.86
CA ARG A 92 25.65 5.03 -5.27
C ARG A 92 26.52 6.19 -4.75
N ALA A 93 26.04 7.43 -4.83
CA ALA A 93 26.76 8.59 -4.31
C ALA A 93 26.98 8.52 -2.80
N MET A 94 26.05 7.93 -2.06
CA MET A 94 26.13 7.70 -0.60
C MET A 94 26.91 6.44 -0.22
N GLY A 95 27.34 5.62 -1.18
CA GLY A 95 28.06 4.36 -0.94
C GLY A 95 27.22 3.33 -0.16
N LEU A 96 25.91 3.28 -0.38
CA LEU A 96 25.05 2.34 0.34
C LEU A 96 25.34 0.89 -0.05
N SER A 97 25.28 0.00 0.93
CA SER A 97 25.29 -1.44 0.66
C SER A 97 23.97 -1.89 0.00
N ASP A 98 23.97 -3.01 -0.71
CA ASP A 98 22.79 -3.57 -1.36
C ASP A 98 21.60 -3.72 -0.39
N ALA A 99 21.85 -4.22 0.82
CA ALA A 99 20.82 -4.38 1.84
C ALA A 99 20.27 -3.04 2.33
N ALA A 100 21.13 -2.03 2.55
CA ALA A 100 20.70 -0.69 2.97
C ALA A 100 19.90 0.00 1.86
N PHE A 101 20.37 -0.07 0.62
CA PHE A 101 19.66 0.48 -0.53
C PHE A 101 18.34 -0.25 -0.77
N GLY A 102 18.33 -1.59 -0.73
CA GLY A 102 17.12 -2.38 -0.90
C GLY A 102 16.07 -2.08 0.17
N LEU A 103 16.47 -1.91 1.44
CA LEU A 103 15.56 -1.48 2.50
C LEU A 103 15.00 -0.08 2.22
N TRP A 104 15.85 0.86 1.84
CA TRP A 104 15.43 2.22 1.52
C TRP A 104 14.48 2.26 0.32
N ALA A 105 14.83 1.65 -0.79
CA ALA A 105 13.99 1.58 -1.98
C ALA A 105 12.65 0.87 -1.70
N GLY A 106 12.68 -0.29 -1.02
CA GLY A 106 11.48 -1.06 -0.68
C GLY A 106 10.53 -0.33 0.28
N THR A 107 11.04 0.59 1.10
CA THR A 107 10.21 1.37 2.04
C THR A 107 9.79 2.74 1.50
N ALA A 108 10.58 3.39 0.68
CA ALA A 108 10.32 4.76 0.25
C ALA A 108 9.60 4.84 -1.11
N VAL A 109 9.91 3.97 -2.06
CA VAL A 109 9.23 3.94 -3.36
C VAL A 109 7.82 3.37 -3.20
N ASN A 110 6.82 3.98 -3.83
CA ASN A 110 5.42 3.67 -3.52
C ASN A 110 4.93 2.39 -4.21
N ASP A 111 5.01 2.30 -5.52
CA ASP A 111 4.49 1.13 -6.25
C ASP A 111 5.50 -0.01 -6.33
N THR A 112 4.99 -1.25 -6.35
CA THR A 112 5.83 -2.46 -6.36
C THR A 112 6.66 -2.56 -7.63
N SER A 113 6.12 -2.23 -8.79
CA SER A 113 6.87 -2.25 -10.06
C SER A 113 8.00 -1.23 -10.06
N SER A 114 7.74 -0.05 -9.49
CA SER A 114 8.74 1.01 -9.33
C SER A 114 9.85 0.62 -8.35
N VAL A 115 9.52 -0.11 -7.28
CA VAL A 115 10.50 -0.69 -6.34
C VAL A 115 11.41 -1.68 -7.06
N VAL A 116 10.84 -2.58 -7.84
CA VAL A 116 11.59 -3.55 -8.65
C VAL A 116 12.55 -2.82 -9.59
N ALA A 117 12.02 -1.86 -10.37
CA ALA A 117 12.84 -1.07 -11.29
C ALA A 117 13.98 -0.32 -10.57
N THR A 118 13.67 0.33 -9.45
CA THR A 118 14.65 1.08 -8.63
C THR A 118 15.71 0.17 -8.04
N GLY A 119 15.30 -0.97 -7.48
CA GLY A 119 16.20 -1.92 -6.83
C GLY A 119 17.19 -2.54 -7.80
N TYR A 120 16.69 -3.08 -8.92
CA TYR A 120 17.54 -3.70 -9.95
C TYR A 120 18.40 -2.69 -10.73
N ALA A 121 17.98 -1.42 -10.81
CA ALA A 121 18.83 -0.36 -11.35
C ALA A 121 20.06 -0.11 -10.48
N PHE A 122 20.04 -0.44 -9.20
CA PHE A 122 21.19 -0.35 -8.30
C PHE A 122 22.05 -1.62 -8.37
N SER A 123 21.49 -2.79 -8.04
CA SER A 123 22.11 -4.12 -8.15
C SER A 123 21.04 -5.21 -8.07
N GLU A 124 21.39 -6.43 -8.51
CA GLU A 124 20.51 -7.61 -8.42
C GLU A 124 20.14 -7.92 -6.96
N ALA A 125 21.13 -7.95 -6.07
CA ALA A 125 20.92 -8.21 -4.65
C ALA A 125 20.05 -7.15 -3.98
N ALA A 126 20.21 -5.87 -4.34
CA ALA A 126 19.36 -4.79 -3.84
C ALA A 126 17.93 -4.90 -4.38
N GLY A 127 17.75 -5.32 -5.63
CA GLY A 127 16.45 -5.56 -6.26
C GLY A 127 15.66 -6.65 -5.56
N ASP A 128 16.28 -7.80 -5.31
CA ASP A 128 15.68 -8.91 -4.58
C ASP A 128 15.27 -8.50 -3.17
N PHE A 129 16.18 -7.82 -2.45
CA PHE A 129 15.91 -7.38 -1.09
C PHE A 129 14.79 -6.33 -1.03
N ALA A 130 14.81 -5.32 -1.90
CA ALA A 130 13.78 -4.30 -2.00
C ALA A 130 12.39 -4.91 -2.29
N THR A 131 12.34 -5.90 -3.19
CA THR A 131 11.11 -6.62 -3.54
C THR A 131 10.55 -7.37 -2.33
N MET A 132 11.38 -8.10 -1.58
CA MET A 132 10.94 -8.78 -0.35
C MET A 132 10.39 -7.82 0.70
N VAL A 133 11.08 -6.69 0.92
CA VAL A 133 10.62 -5.63 1.84
C VAL A 133 9.27 -5.09 1.40
N LYS A 134 9.11 -4.82 0.10
CA LYS A 134 7.85 -4.29 -0.45
C LYS A 134 6.69 -5.27 -0.35
N LEU A 135 6.90 -6.54 -0.64
CA LEU A 135 5.86 -7.55 -0.53
C LEU A 135 5.35 -7.68 0.91
N THR A 136 6.25 -7.62 1.90
CA THR A 136 5.85 -7.60 3.32
C THR A 136 4.96 -6.40 3.63
N ARG A 137 5.29 -5.23 3.08
CA ARG A 137 4.52 -3.99 3.28
C ARG A 137 3.14 -4.05 2.63
N THR A 138 3.01 -4.72 1.50
CA THR A 138 1.74 -4.90 0.78
C THR A 138 0.69 -5.61 1.62
N LEU A 139 1.09 -6.48 2.56
CA LEU A 139 0.16 -7.12 3.50
C LEU A 139 -0.60 -6.12 4.37
N ALA A 140 -0.09 -4.91 4.54
CA ALA A 140 -0.77 -3.84 5.29
C ALA A 140 -2.06 -3.34 4.60
N ILE A 141 -2.32 -3.69 3.34
CA ILE A 141 -3.59 -3.38 2.67
C ILE A 141 -4.77 -3.92 3.49
N ILE A 142 -4.67 -5.16 3.96
CA ILE A 142 -5.78 -5.84 4.65
C ILE A 142 -6.22 -5.06 5.90
N PRO A 143 -5.34 -4.82 6.90
CA PRO A 143 -5.73 -4.05 8.07
C PRO A 143 -6.10 -2.60 7.73
N ALA A 144 -5.45 -1.97 6.74
CA ALA A 144 -5.78 -0.61 6.34
C ALA A 144 -7.22 -0.51 5.79
N VAL A 145 -7.61 -1.42 4.89
CA VAL A 145 -8.98 -1.46 4.35
C VAL A 145 -10.01 -1.66 5.45
N LEU A 146 -9.74 -2.53 6.44
CA LEU A 146 -10.64 -2.74 7.58
C LEU A 146 -10.78 -1.48 8.46
N VAL A 147 -9.67 -0.78 8.71
CA VAL A 147 -9.68 0.50 9.45
C VAL A 147 -10.49 1.55 8.70
N PHE A 148 -10.27 1.72 7.40
CA PHE A 148 -11.03 2.68 6.60
C PHE A 148 -12.51 2.32 6.50
N ALA A 149 -12.85 1.03 6.43
CA ALA A 149 -14.24 0.57 6.49
C ALA A 149 -14.90 0.94 7.83
N ALA A 150 -14.19 0.75 8.95
CA ALA A 150 -14.68 1.15 10.26
C ALA A 150 -14.87 2.68 10.39
N ILE A 151 -13.91 3.46 9.88
CA ILE A 151 -14.01 4.93 9.84
C ILE A 151 -15.24 5.36 9.03
N GLN A 152 -15.40 4.82 7.83
CA GLN A 152 -16.54 5.16 6.95
C GLN A 152 -17.88 4.80 7.60
N LEU A 153 -17.96 3.64 8.26
CA LEU A 153 -19.15 3.24 9.02
C LEU A 153 -19.45 4.23 10.17
N HIS A 154 -18.42 4.65 10.89
CA HIS A 154 -18.59 5.61 12.00
C HIS A 154 -19.07 6.97 11.48
N LEU A 155 -18.47 7.47 10.39
CA LEU A 155 -18.89 8.73 9.76
C LEU A 155 -20.34 8.67 9.27
N LYS A 156 -20.76 7.57 8.65
CA LYS A 156 -22.13 7.36 8.19
C LYS A 156 -23.12 7.28 9.37
N LYS A 157 -22.79 6.59 10.46
CA LYS A 157 -23.63 6.56 11.66
C LYS A 157 -23.81 7.95 12.24
N LYS A 158 -22.74 8.75 12.34
CA LYS A 158 -22.80 10.12 12.84
C LYS A 158 -23.68 11.03 11.96
N ALA A 159 -23.59 10.86 10.63
CA ALA A 159 -24.46 11.58 9.68
C ALA A 159 -25.94 11.18 9.80
N GLN A 160 -26.23 9.90 10.11
CA GLN A 160 -27.61 9.40 10.30
C GLN A 160 -28.28 9.85 11.59
N THR A 161 -27.51 10.15 12.63
CA THR A 161 -28.09 10.72 13.87
C THR A 161 -28.76 12.06 13.58
N ASN A 162 -28.41 12.70 12.46
CA ASN A 162 -28.98 13.97 12.00
C ASN A 162 -30.01 13.81 10.86
N ALA A 163 -30.27 12.57 10.36
CA ALA A 163 -31.25 12.30 9.30
C ALA A 163 -31.85 10.90 9.48
N PRO A 164 -33.03 10.74 10.11
CA PRO A 164 -33.68 9.45 10.29
C PRO A 164 -34.19 8.90 8.97
N GLY A 165 -33.68 7.75 8.53
CA GLY A 165 -34.24 7.01 7.41
C GLY A 165 -33.30 6.21 6.50
N VAL A 166 -32.00 6.38 6.56
CA VAL A 166 -31.06 5.67 5.65
C VAL A 166 -30.52 4.38 6.30
N LYS A 167 -30.99 3.22 5.84
CA LYS A 167 -30.46 1.91 6.27
C LYS A 167 -29.08 1.68 5.64
N VAL A 168 -28.02 1.72 6.46
CA VAL A 168 -26.66 1.32 6.00
C VAL A 168 -26.65 -0.19 5.75
N ARG A 169 -26.51 -0.62 4.52
CA ARG A 169 -26.28 -2.02 4.17
C ARG A 169 -24.79 -2.32 4.36
N LEU A 170 -24.44 -2.97 5.47
CA LEU A 170 -23.07 -3.42 5.78
C LEU A 170 -22.47 -4.25 4.62
N SER A 171 -23.30 -5.03 3.93
CA SER A 171 -22.85 -5.84 2.80
C SER A 171 -22.30 -5.06 1.60
N LYS A 172 -22.67 -3.77 1.45
CA LYS A 172 -22.14 -2.91 0.39
C LYS A 172 -20.81 -2.25 0.75
N ILE A 173 -20.47 -2.18 2.03
CA ILE A 173 -19.23 -1.55 2.53
C ILE A 173 -18.14 -2.60 2.73
N PHE A 174 -18.56 -3.86 2.90
CA PHE A 174 -17.60 -4.95 3.10
C PHE A 174 -16.86 -5.24 1.79
N PRO A 175 -15.52 -5.17 1.78
CA PRO A 175 -14.73 -5.39 0.57
C PRO A 175 -14.63 -6.89 0.26
N TRP A 176 -15.65 -7.41 -0.43
CA TRP A 176 -15.77 -8.83 -0.80
C TRP A 176 -14.56 -9.40 -1.54
N PHE A 177 -13.82 -8.53 -2.26
CA PHE A 177 -12.60 -8.92 -2.95
C PHE A 177 -11.50 -9.43 -2.00
N ILE A 178 -11.47 -8.95 -0.74
CA ILE A 178 -10.51 -9.44 0.28
C ILE A 178 -10.80 -10.91 0.60
N LEU A 179 -12.09 -11.29 0.74
CA LEU A 179 -12.44 -12.69 0.94
C LEU A 179 -12.05 -13.54 -0.27
N GLY A 180 -12.27 -13.02 -1.48
CA GLY A 180 -11.82 -13.66 -2.72
C GLY A 180 -10.30 -13.86 -2.75
N PHE A 181 -9.55 -12.83 -2.40
CA PHE A 181 -8.09 -12.89 -2.34
C PHE A 181 -7.59 -13.88 -1.28
N LEU A 182 -8.16 -13.84 -0.07
CA LEU A 182 -7.80 -14.78 0.99
C LEU A 182 -8.15 -16.23 0.62
N ALA A 183 -9.33 -16.46 0.00
CA ALA A 183 -9.74 -17.77 -0.47
C ALA A 183 -8.79 -18.29 -1.55
N MET A 184 -8.44 -17.47 -2.55
CA MET A 184 -7.47 -17.85 -3.60
C MET A 184 -6.09 -18.12 -3.03
N SER A 185 -5.62 -17.29 -2.09
CA SER A 185 -4.35 -17.49 -1.41
C SER A 185 -4.33 -18.80 -0.59
N ALA A 186 -5.40 -19.10 0.11
CA ALA A 186 -5.54 -20.36 0.84
C ALA A 186 -5.56 -21.58 -0.10
N LEU A 187 -6.30 -21.51 -1.21
CA LEU A 187 -6.37 -22.57 -2.23
C LEU A 187 -5.00 -22.82 -2.87
N THR A 188 -4.23 -21.75 -3.13
CA THR A 188 -2.88 -21.86 -3.66
C THR A 188 -1.93 -22.51 -2.66
N ASN A 189 -1.99 -22.11 -1.37
CA ASN A 189 -1.15 -22.67 -0.31
C ASN A 189 -1.50 -24.14 0.00
N LEU A 190 -2.76 -24.55 -0.18
CA LEU A 190 -3.21 -25.93 -0.01
C LEU A 190 -2.86 -26.81 -1.24
N GLY A 191 -2.22 -26.26 -2.28
CA GLY A 191 -1.84 -26.99 -3.48
C GLY A 191 -3.01 -27.44 -4.35
N LEU A 192 -4.22 -26.89 -4.11
CA LEU A 192 -5.43 -27.21 -4.86
C LEU A 192 -5.49 -26.54 -6.25
N ILE A 193 -4.61 -25.57 -6.51
CA ILE A 193 -4.47 -24.94 -7.81
C ILE A 193 -3.31 -25.60 -8.54
N PRO A 194 -3.55 -26.30 -9.68
CA PRO A 194 -2.49 -26.91 -10.47
C PRO A 194 -1.47 -25.83 -10.94
N ALA A 195 -0.18 -26.18 -10.89
CA ALA A 195 0.90 -25.26 -11.29
C ALA A 195 0.73 -24.71 -12.72
N ALA A 196 0.06 -25.47 -13.60
CA ALA A 196 -0.29 -25.05 -14.94
C ALA A 196 -1.32 -23.87 -14.98
N ALA A 197 -2.24 -23.78 -14.03
CA ALA A 197 -3.16 -22.66 -13.94
C ALA A 197 -2.49 -21.42 -13.32
N ALA A 198 -1.53 -21.60 -12.44
CA ALA A 198 -0.75 -20.49 -11.86
C ALA A 198 0.19 -19.82 -12.88
N SER A 199 0.64 -20.57 -13.92
CA SER A 199 1.50 -20.02 -14.99
C SER A 199 0.75 -19.18 -16.03
N VAL A 200 -0.56 -19.36 -16.15
CA VAL A 200 -1.42 -18.56 -17.06
C VAL A 200 -1.83 -17.21 -16.43
N LEU A 201 -1.70 -17.11 -15.10
CA LEU A 201 -2.03 -15.90 -14.34
C LEU A 201 -0.79 -15.03 -14.02
N LYS A 202 0.39 -15.44 -14.48
CA LYS A 202 1.63 -14.63 -14.46
C LYS A 202 1.78 -13.89 -15.78
#